data_672cf49d112b5e62f8352cc39cf59f2a
#
_entry.id   672cf49d112b5e62f8352cc39cf59f2a
#
_cell.length_a   1.000
_cell.length_b   1.000
_cell.length_c   1.000
_cell.angle_alpha   90.00
_cell.angle_beta   90.00
_cell.angle_gamma   90.00
#
_symmetry.space_group_name_H-M   'P 1'
#
loop_
_entity.id
_entity.type
_entity.pdbx_description
1 polymer ?
#
loop_
_entity_poly.entity_id
_entity_poly.type
_entity_poly.pdbx_seq_one_letter_code
_entity_poly.pdbx_strand_id
1 'polypeptide(L)'
;MEKRKALLLGDYTYPEFHPLQGIDREVTHILQDWMTVQCSENRKMLLKENISGFDLCISYVDNWKDPMSPQQTAGLLSYVSGGGGLLVLHNGISMNNNYEIAQLLGAKFTRHPAYAPLKFRTTAPDHPIMEGIASFVMDEEPYRFEFDPFTQKTVLMEYELDGDVRPAAWAHSYGLGRVVYLMPGHHQATFRNEHFGRLMVQAAKWAARLRDNLPRVHEFS
;
A
#
# COMPACT_ATOMS: atom_id res chain seq x y z
N MET A 1 19.65 -14.52 -8.31
CA MET A 1 18.24 -14.84 -7.98
C MET A 1 17.36 -13.98 -8.86
N GLU A 2 16.26 -14.55 -9.37
CA GLU A 2 15.27 -13.76 -10.11
C GLU A 2 14.59 -12.76 -9.18
N LYS A 3 14.47 -11.50 -9.61
CA LYS A 3 13.79 -10.47 -8.82
C LYS A 3 12.32 -10.80 -8.70
N ARG A 4 11.72 -10.47 -7.55
CA ARG A 4 10.28 -10.59 -7.34
C ARG A 4 9.52 -9.67 -8.29
N LYS A 5 8.28 -10.04 -8.61
CA LYS A 5 7.43 -9.28 -9.53
C LYS A 5 6.40 -8.47 -8.73
N ALA A 6 6.39 -7.17 -8.95
CA ALA A 6 5.38 -6.28 -8.41
C ALA A 6 4.50 -5.71 -9.52
N LEU A 7 3.18 -5.69 -9.29
CA LEU A 7 2.22 -4.98 -10.10
C LEU A 7 1.95 -3.62 -9.43
N LEU A 8 2.16 -2.51 -10.12
CA LEU A 8 1.73 -1.19 -9.69
C LEU A 8 0.50 -0.78 -10.51
N LEU A 9 -0.63 -0.64 -9.84
CA LEU A 9 -1.88 -0.17 -10.43
C LEU A 9 -2.14 1.28 -10.07
N GLY A 10 -2.50 2.08 -11.07
CA GLY A 10 -2.91 3.48 -10.93
C GLY A 10 -3.49 3.99 -12.23
N ASP A 11 -3.79 5.26 -12.34
CA ASP A 11 -4.51 5.85 -13.46
C ASP A 11 -3.64 6.82 -14.24
N TYR A 12 -3.46 6.56 -15.56
CA TYR A 12 -2.76 7.44 -16.49
C TYR A 12 -3.71 8.30 -17.30
N THR A 13 -4.78 7.68 -17.81
CA THR A 13 -5.65 8.30 -18.82
C THR A 13 -6.70 9.22 -18.20
N TYR A 14 -7.31 8.79 -17.11
CA TYR A 14 -8.41 9.53 -16.47
C TYR A 14 -8.30 9.56 -14.94
N PRO A 15 -7.16 10.04 -14.39
CA PRO A 15 -7.06 10.23 -12.94
C PRO A 15 -8.02 11.34 -12.52
N GLU A 16 -8.69 11.16 -11.38
CA GLU A 16 -9.53 12.22 -10.82
C GLU A 16 -8.66 13.25 -10.08
N PHE A 17 -7.72 12.78 -9.26
CA PHE A 17 -6.86 13.63 -8.43
C PHE A 17 -5.38 13.22 -8.46
N HIS A 18 -5.08 11.92 -8.62
CA HIS A 18 -3.74 11.35 -8.42
C HIS A 18 -3.28 10.56 -9.64
N PRO A 19 -2.68 11.24 -10.64
CA PRO A 19 -2.15 10.56 -11.82
C PRO A 19 -0.97 9.64 -11.46
N LEU A 20 -0.94 8.45 -12.05
CA LEU A 20 0.19 7.55 -11.91
C LEU A 20 1.44 8.07 -12.63
N GLN A 21 1.27 8.99 -13.57
CA GLN A 21 2.35 9.62 -14.33
C GLN A 21 3.41 10.23 -13.41
N GLY A 22 4.65 9.77 -13.53
CA GLY A 22 5.78 10.21 -12.71
C GLY A 22 5.93 9.41 -11.42
N ILE A 23 4.84 9.04 -10.75
CA ILE A 23 4.86 8.15 -9.58
C ILE A 23 5.37 6.76 -9.95
N ASP A 24 4.97 6.26 -11.11
CA ASP A 24 5.45 4.99 -11.69
C ASP A 24 6.96 4.90 -11.75
N ARG A 25 7.64 5.99 -12.16
CA ARG A 25 9.10 6.05 -12.22
C ARG A 25 9.74 6.06 -10.84
N GLU A 26 9.18 6.84 -9.92
CA GLU A 26 9.72 6.93 -8.55
C GLU A 26 9.56 5.58 -7.83
N VAL A 27 8.38 4.95 -7.90
CA VAL A 27 8.13 3.63 -7.30
C VAL A 27 9.05 2.57 -7.91
N THR A 28 9.21 2.58 -9.23
CA THR A 28 10.12 1.65 -9.92
C THR A 28 11.56 1.87 -9.47
N HIS A 29 12.01 3.12 -9.38
CA HIS A 29 13.34 3.47 -8.90
C HIS A 29 13.58 3.02 -7.46
N ILE A 30 12.64 3.30 -6.55
CA ILE A 30 12.74 2.91 -5.13
C ILE A 30 12.85 1.39 -4.97
N LEU A 31 12.12 0.61 -5.77
CA LEU A 31 12.04 -0.84 -5.63
C LEU A 31 13.01 -1.61 -6.55
N GLN A 32 13.78 -0.94 -7.42
CA GLN A 32 14.54 -1.56 -8.50
C GLN A 32 15.54 -2.64 -8.05
N ASP A 33 16.09 -2.54 -6.86
CA ASP A 33 17.07 -3.51 -6.34
C ASP A 33 16.40 -4.81 -5.87
N TRP A 34 15.11 -4.76 -5.55
CA TRP A 34 14.36 -5.85 -4.92
C TRP A 34 13.33 -6.49 -5.83
N MET A 35 12.70 -5.69 -6.70
CA MET A 35 11.56 -6.12 -7.50
C MET A 35 11.65 -5.60 -8.93
N THR A 36 11.03 -6.34 -9.85
CA THR A 36 10.66 -5.83 -11.17
C THR A 36 9.24 -5.32 -11.10
N VAL A 37 9.03 -4.02 -11.33
CA VAL A 37 7.73 -3.38 -11.25
C VAL A 37 7.10 -3.30 -12.64
N GLN A 38 5.91 -3.86 -12.78
CA GLN A 38 5.04 -3.70 -13.95
C GLN A 38 3.95 -2.69 -13.60
N CYS A 39 3.92 -1.55 -14.31
CA CYS A 39 2.90 -0.51 -14.15
C CYS A 39 1.71 -0.75 -15.08
N SER A 40 0.50 -0.49 -14.61
CA SER A 40 -0.72 -0.67 -15.42
C SER A 40 -1.86 0.22 -14.91
N GLU A 41 -2.72 0.71 -15.82
CA GLU A 41 -4.02 1.28 -15.49
C GLU A 41 -5.17 0.28 -15.73
N ASN A 42 -4.84 -0.89 -16.29
CA ASN A 42 -5.84 -1.89 -16.62
C ASN A 42 -6.32 -2.63 -15.36
N ARG A 43 -7.52 -2.31 -14.90
CA ARG A 43 -8.15 -2.93 -13.72
C ARG A 43 -8.40 -4.44 -13.87
N LYS A 44 -8.37 -5.00 -15.11
CA LYS A 44 -8.43 -6.45 -15.31
C LYS A 44 -7.21 -7.18 -14.74
N MET A 45 -6.12 -6.45 -14.44
CA MET A 45 -4.98 -7.02 -13.72
C MET A 45 -5.33 -7.53 -12.30
N LEU A 46 -6.46 -7.09 -11.73
CA LEU A 46 -6.97 -7.60 -10.44
C LEU A 46 -7.75 -8.92 -10.58
N LEU A 47 -8.04 -9.39 -11.79
CA LEU A 47 -8.63 -10.72 -11.99
C LEU A 47 -7.65 -11.81 -11.54
N LYS A 48 -8.17 -12.89 -10.96
CA LYS A 48 -7.37 -13.98 -10.38
C LYS A 48 -6.28 -14.50 -11.32
N GLU A 49 -6.63 -14.73 -12.58
CA GLU A 49 -5.71 -15.25 -13.61
C GLU A 49 -4.56 -14.29 -13.93
N ASN A 50 -4.75 -13.00 -13.75
CA ASN A 50 -3.76 -11.98 -14.06
C ASN A 50 -2.88 -11.64 -12.85
N ILE A 51 -3.50 -11.46 -11.66
CA ILE A 51 -2.79 -11.02 -10.46
C ILE A 51 -1.89 -12.12 -9.86
N SER A 52 -2.23 -13.39 -10.09
CA SER A 52 -1.52 -14.54 -9.48
C SER A 52 -0.05 -14.65 -9.89
N GLY A 53 0.36 -13.99 -10.97
CA GLY A 53 1.74 -13.95 -11.43
C GLY A 53 2.67 -13.00 -10.67
N PHE A 54 2.14 -12.24 -9.71
CA PHE A 54 2.89 -11.23 -8.95
C PHE A 54 3.08 -11.66 -7.50
N ASP A 55 4.20 -11.24 -6.92
CA ASP A 55 4.50 -11.41 -5.49
C ASP A 55 3.93 -10.26 -4.65
N LEU A 56 3.74 -9.09 -5.26
CA LEU A 56 3.22 -7.87 -4.65
C LEU A 56 2.26 -7.16 -5.62
N CYS A 57 1.10 -6.77 -5.12
CA CYS A 57 0.24 -5.78 -5.75
C CYS A 57 0.40 -4.45 -5.01
N ILE A 58 0.73 -3.38 -5.74
CA ILE A 58 0.81 -2.02 -5.22
C ILE A 58 -0.36 -1.24 -5.80
N SER A 59 -1.22 -0.71 -4.93
CA SER A 59 -2.33 0.14 -5.34
C SER A 59 -1.99 1.61 -5.17
N TYR A 60 -2.05 2.35 -6.26
CA TYR A 60 -2.10 3.81 -6.35
C TYR A 60 -3.32 4.25 -7.16
N VAL A 61 -4.39 3.48 -7.05
CA VAL A 61 -5.62 3.60 -7.83
C VAL A 61 -6.41 4.82 -7.39
N ASP A 62 -6.91 5.61 -8.34
CA ASP A 62 -7.75 6.79 -8.10
C ASP A 62 -9.22 6.47 -8.44
N ASN A 63 -9.86 5.65 -7.61
CA ASN A 63 -11.17 5.06 -7.89
C ASN A 63 -12.23 5.45 -6.85
N TRP A 64 -12.53 6.72 -6.76
CA TRP A 64 -13.47 7.24 -5.75
C TRP A 64 -14.95 7.04 -6.11
N LYS A 65 -15.29 6.91 -7.38
CA LYS A 65 -16.67 6.88 -7.87
C LYS A 65 -17.19 5.47 -8.19
N ASP A 66 -16.35 4.68 -8.84
CA ASP A 66 -16.78 3.39 -9.37
C ASP A 66 -16.30 2.25 -8.47
N PRO A 67 -17.20 1.40 -7.96
CA PRO A 67 -16.79 0.21 -7.21
C PRO A 67 -16.04 -0.76 -8.12
N MET A 68 -15.14 -1.54 -7.52
CA MET A 68 -14.54 -2.69 -8.20
C MET A 68 -15.63 -3.69 -8.61
N SER A 69 -15.47 -4.31 -9.79
CA SER A 69 -16.40 -5.38 -10.18
C SER A 69 -16.29 -6.57 -9.22
N PRO A 70 -17.34 -7.39 -9.10
CA PRO A 70 -17.31 -8.60 -8.26
C PRO A 70 -16.12 -9.52 -8.59
N GLN A 71 -15.77 -9.65 -9.88
CA GLN A 71 -14.64 -10.48 -10.32
C GLN A 71 -13.29 -9.91 -9.90
N GLN A 72 -13.09 -8.59 -9.96
CA GLN A 72 -11.89 -7.91 -9.49
C GLN A 72 -11.76 -8.03 -7.97
N THR A 73 -12.87 -7.81 -7.25
CA THR A 73 -12.94 -7.99 -5.79
C THR A 73 -12.55 -9.42 -5.40
N ALA A 74 -13.18 -10.42 -6.01
CA ALA A 74 -12.88 -11.84 -5.75
C ALA A 74 -11.42 -12.20 -6.10
N GLY A 75 -10.90 -11.67 -7.20
CA GLY A 75 -9.51 -11.87 -7.64
C GLY A 75 -8.52 -11.34 -6.59
N LEU A 76 -8.69 -10.08 -6.16
CA LEU A 76 -7.81 -9.46 -5.17
C LEU A 76 -7.90 -10.16 -3.81
N LEU A 77 -9.11 -10.48 -3.32
CA LEU A 77 -9.31 -11.20 -2.06
C LEU A 77 -8.65 -12.59 -2.09
N SER A 78 -8.86 -13.34 -3.18
CA SER A 78 -8.25 -14.67 -3.36
C SER A 78 -6.72 -14.59 -3.42
N TYR A 79 -6.19 -13.59 -4.11
CA TYR A 79 -4.74 -13.35 -4.23
C TYR A 79 -4.12 -13.08 -2.85
N VAL A 80 -4.68 -12.13 -2.08
CA VAL A 80 -4.12 -11.79 -0.78
C VAL A 80 -4.31 -12.94 0.21
N SER A 81 -5.55 -13.50 0.31
CA SER A 81 -5.80 -14.62 1.24
C SER A 81 -4.96 -15.86 0.93
N GLY A 82 -4.57 -16.06 -0.33
CA GLY A 82 -3.70 -17.13 -0.79
C GLY A 82 -2.19 -16.89 -0.57
N GLY A 83 -1.80 -15.74 -0.01
CA GLY A 83 -0.41 -15.42 0.35
C GLY A 83 0.23 -14.27 -0.42
N GLY A 84 -0.48 -13.65 -1.35
CA GLY A 84 -0.03 -12.46 -2.08
C GLY A 84 0.15 -11.25 -1.15
N GLY A 85 1.09 -10.38 -1.47
CA GLY A 85 1.31 -9.10 -0.77
C GLY A 85 0.48 -7.97 -1.36
N LEU A 86 -0.07 -7.12 -0.50
CA LEU A 86 -0.76 -5.89 -0.92
C LEU A 86 -0.12 -4.69 -0.22
N LEU A 87 0.39 -3.74 -1.00
CA LEU A 87 0.85 -2.44 -0.55
C LEU A 87 -0.07 -1.36 -1.13
N VAL A 88 -0.69 -0.58 -0.26
CA VAL A 88 -1.62 0.47 -0.65
C VAL A 88 -0.99 1.82 -0.32
N LEU A 89 -0.82 2.65 -1.32
CA LEU A 89 -0.21 3.97 -1.21
C LEU A 89 -1.28 5.04 -1.35
N HIS A 90 -1.37 5.93 -0.39
CA HIS A 90 -2.19 7.14 -0.42
C HIS A 90 -3.62 6.90 -0.95
N ASN A 91 -3.91 7.45 -2.14
CA ASN A 91 -5.19 7.32 -2.84
C ASN A 91 -5.55 5.88 -3.24
N GLY A 92 -4.60 4.96 -3.21
CA GLY A 92 -4.88 3.53 -3.44
C GLY A 92 -5.95 2.96 -2.50
N ILE A 93 -6.21 3.61 -1.36
CA ILE A 93 -7.32 3.27 -0.46
C ILE A 93 -8.69 3.53 -1.09
N SER A 94 -8.79 4.29 -2.17
CA SER A 94 -10.03 4.54 -2.90
C SER A 94 -10.71 3.26 -3.43
N MET A 95 -9.98 2.14 -3.51
CA MET A 95 -10.55 0.83 -3.80
C MET A 95 -11.59 0.36 -2.78
N ASN A 96 -11.70 1.00 -1.62
CA ASN A 96 -12.58 0.62 -0.51
C ASN A 96 -14.08 0.93 -0.72
N ASN A 97 -14.51 1.15 -1.97
CA ASN A 97 -15.93 1.37 -2.30
C ASN A 97 -16.81 0.13 -2.09
N ASN A 98 -16.21 -1.05 -1.84
CA ASN A 98 -16.87 -2.28 -1.47
C ASN A 98 -16.54 -2.62 -0.02
N TYR A 99 -17.51 -3.19 0.71
CA TYR A 99 -17.31 -3.61 2.11
C TYR A 99 -16.13 -4.57 2.27
N GLU A 100 -16.03 -5.57 1.41
CA GLU A 100 -15.00 -6.61 1.44
C GLU A 100 -13.60 -6.01 1.27
N ILE A 101 -13.47 -4.99 0.42
CA ILE A 101 -12.20 -4.31 0.21
C ILE A 101 -11.88 -3.38 1.39
N ALA A 102 -12.86 -2.70 1.96
CA ALA A 102 -12.63 -1.90 3.18
C ALA A 102 -12.13 -2.78 4.34
N GLN A 103 -12.67 -4.00 4.48
CA GLN A 103 -12.21 -4.99 5.43
C GLN A 103 -10.80 -5.49 5.10
N LEU A 104 -10.51 -5.81 3.82
CA LEU A 104 -9.18 -6.20 3.36
C LEU A 104 -8.13 -5.12 3.70
N LEU A 105 -8.44 -3.84 3.49
CA LEU A 105 -7.56 -2.71 3.78
C LEU A 105 -7.48 -2.38 5.28
N GLY A 106 -8.44 -2.86 6.06
CA GLY A 106 -8.57 -2.62 7.50
C GLY A 106 -9.08 -1.23 7.85
N ALA A 107 -9.43 -0.41 6.88
CA ALA A 107 -9.97 0.92 7.08
C ALA A 107 -10.70 1.44 5.83
N LYS A 108 -11.54 2.46 6.06
CA LYS A 108 -12.19 3.25 5.02
C LYS A 108 -11.74 4.71 5.15
N PHE A 109 -11.39 5.33 4.01
CA PHE A 109 -11.14 6.76 3.96
C PHE A 109 -12.45 7.53 4.20
N THR A 110 -12.38 8.61 4.95
CA THR A 110 -13.55 9.46 5.24
C THR A 110 -13.40 10.87 4.68
N ARG A 111 -12.27 11.51 4.93
CA ARG A 111 -11.99 12.89 4.50
C ARG A 111 -10.52 13.23 4.76
N HIS A 112 -10.09 14.39 4.33
CA HIS A 112 -8.83 15.01 4.74
C HIS A 112 -8.97 16.53 4.90
N PRO A 113 -8.26 17.16 5.84
CA PRO A 113 -7.97 18.58 5.86
C PRO A 113 -7.09 18.99 4.66
N ALA A 114 -6.80 20.27 4.54
CA ALA A 114 -5.88 20.78 3.53
C ALA A 114 -4.47 20.16 3.66
N TYR A 115 -3.77 20.07 2.54
CA TYR A 115 -2.35 19.72 2.47
C TYR A 115 -1.52 20.60 3.41
N ALA A 116 -0.68 20.00 4.24
CA ALA A 116 0.03 20.69 5.30
C ALA A 116 1.32 19.97 5.71
N PRO A 117 2.26 20.66 6.39
CA PRO A 117 3.38 20.01 7.06
C PRO A 117 2.87 19.07 8.16
N LEU A 118 3.23 17.79 8.07
CA LEU A 118 2.87 16.78 9.05
C LEU A 118 4.13 16.23 9.73
N LYS A 119 4.05 16.06 11.04
CA LYS A 119 5.09 15.40 11.81
C LYS A 119 4.76 13.92 11.97
N PHE A 120 5.50 13.07 11.27
CA PHE A 120 5.36 11.63 11.34
C PHE A 120 6.17 11.03 12.48
N ARG A 121 5.55 10.13 13.23
CA ARG A 121 6.16 9.42 14.37
C ARG A 121 5.97 7.92 14.25
N THR A 122 7.02 7.17 14.54
CA THR A 122 6.98 5.71 14.65
C THR A 122 6.23 5.28 15.92
N THR A 123 5.29 4.36 15.80
CA THR A 123 4.50 3.81 16.92
C THR A 123 4.79 2.34 17.20
N ALA A 124 5.41 1.63 16.27
CA ALA A 124 5.76 0.21 16.39
C ALA A 124 7.24 -0.01 16.01
N PRO A 125 8.21 0.49 16.79
CA PRO A 125 9.64 0.46 16.43
C PRO A 125 10.19 -0.96 16.26
N ASP A 126 9.62 -1.96 16.93
CA ASP A 126 10.03 -3.37 16.85
C ASP A 126 9.43 -4.10 15.62
N HIS A 127 8.54 -3.46 14.88
CA HIS A 127 7.98 -4.07 13.67
C HIS A 127 9.02 -4.03 12.52
N PRO A 128 9.23 -5.12 11.76
CA PRO A 128 10.27 -5.20 10.72
C PRO A 128 10.19 -4.07 9.67
N ILE A 129 8.99 -3.55 9.38
CA ILE A 129 8.80 -2.41 8.46
C ILE A 129 9.45 -1.13 9.03
N MET A 130 9.55 -1.01 10.34
CA MET A 130 9.99 0.24 11.00
C MET A 130 11.47 0.24 11.38
N GLU A 131 12.21 -0.80 11.03
CA GLU A 131 13.65 -0.89 11.33
C GLU A 131 14.42 0.28 10.72
N GLY A 132 15.06 1.10 11.57
CA GLY A 132 15.81 2.29 11.18
C GLY A 132 14.97 3.44 10.62
N ILE A 133 13.65 3.42 10.78
CA ILE A 133 12.76 4.54 10.43
C ILE A 133 12.66 5.49 11.62
N ALA A 134 13.24 6.68 11.48
CA ALA A 134 13.10 7.77 12.44
C ALA A 134 11.83 8.60 12.19
N SER A 135 11.46 9.44 13.15
CA SER A 135 10.44 10.47 12.95
C SER A 135 10.93 11.53 11.96
N PHE A 136 10.05 12.02 11.11
CA PHE A 136 10.35 13.03 10.09
C PHE A 136 9.18 14.00 9.90
N VAL A 137 9.45 15.12 9.22
CA VAL A 137 8.43 16.10 8.81
C VAL A 137 8.36 16.10 7.30
N MET A 138 7.16 16.10 6.76
CA MET A 138 6.90 16.17 5.33
C MET A 138 5.52 16.78 5.08
N ASP A 139 5.41 17.57 4.02
CA ASP A 139 4.12 18.10 3.58
C ASP A 139 3.31 16.97 2.94
N GLU A 140 2.04 16.81 3.38
CA GLU A 140 1.18 15.73 2.89
C GLU A 140 -0.30 16.03 3.14
N GLU A 141 -1.20 15.26 2.51
CA GLU A 141 -2.63 15.28 2.82
C GLU A 141 -2.93 14.44 4.07
N PRO A 142 -3.49 15.06 5.13
CA PRO A 142 -3.75 14.37 6.39
C PRO A 142 -5.04 13.55 6.33
N TYR A 143 -5.02 12.38 5.69
CA TYR A 143 -6.17 11.50 5.57
C TYR A 143 -6.72 11.06 6.92
N ARG A 144 -8.05 10.99 6.99
CA ARG A 144 -8.84 10.49 8.12
C ARG A 144 -9.49 9.17 7.74
N PHE A 145 -9.54 8.24 8.69
CA PHE A 145 -10.00 6.89 8.46
C PHE A 145 -11.07 6.48 9.48
N GLU A 146 -11.99 5.66 9.03
CA GLU A 146 -12.83 4.80 9.85
C GLU A 146 -12.22 3.38 9.77
N PHE A 147 -11.77 2.87 10.90
CA PHE A 147 -11.12 1.56 10.95
C PHE A 147 -12.16 0.44 11.05
N ASP A 148 -11.92 -0.64 10.29
CA ASP A 148 -12.66 -1.88 10.48
C ASP A 148 -12.34 -2.46 11.88
N PRO A 149 -13.38 -2.68 12.73
CA PRO A 149 -13.18 -3.11 14.12
C PRO A 149 -12.72 -4.57 14.25
N PHE A 150 -12.88 -5.37 13.19
CA PHE A 150 -12.51 -6.80 13.21
C PHE A 150 -11.09 -7.04 12.70
N THR A 151 -10.52 -6.12 11.94
CA THR A 151 -9.16 -6.23 11.44
C THR A 151 -8.15 -5.92 12.54
N GLN A 152 -7.42 -6.95 12.99
CA GLN A 152 -6.31 -6.79 13.92
C GLN A 152 -5.10 -6.26 13.16
N LYS A 153 -4.82 -4.98 13.30
CA LYS A 153 -3.73 -4.28 12.63
C LYS A 153 -2.74 -3.70 13.61
N THR A 154 -1.48 -3.61 13.20
CA THR A 154 -0.44 -2.84 13.88
C THR A 154 -0.37 -1.47 13.23
N VAL A 155 -0.63 -0.41 13.98
CA VAL A 155 -0.32 0.96 13.55
C VAL A 155 1.19 1.12 13.61
N LEU A 156 1.79 1.43 12.46
CA LEU A 156 3.24 1.55 12.29
C LEU A 156 3.72 2.97 12.53
N MET A 157 2.89 3.93 12.12
CA MET A 157 3.23 5.34 12.11
C MET A 157 1.97 6.18 12.33
N GLU A 158 2.12 7.28 13.03
CA GLU A 158 1.11 8.33 13.20
C GLU A 158 1.64 9.65 12.66
N TYR A 159 0.73 10.54 12.28
CA TYR A 159 1.03 11.94 12.02
C TYR A 159 0.38 12.83 13.06
N GLU A 160 0.97 14.02 13.27
CA GLU A 160 0.44 15.08 14.11
C GLU A 160 0.18 16.33 13.27
N LEU A 161 -1.03 16.88 13.41
CA LEU A 161 -1.46 18.15 12.82
C LEU A 161 -2.26 18.92 13.89
N ASP A 162 -1.81 20.12 14.25
CA ASP A 162 -2.48 21.00 15.24
C ASP A 162 -2.82 20.31 16.58
N GLY A 163 -1.94 19.42 17.03
CA GLY A 163 -2.11 18.63 18.25
C GLY A 163 -3.05 17.42 18.13
N ASP A 164 -3.65 17.21 16.95
CA ASP A 164 -4.45 16.01 16.65
C ASP A 164 -3.54 14.92 16.06
N VAL A 165 -3.47 13.78 16.75
CA VAL A 165 -2.62 12.64 16.36
C VAL A 165 -3.48 11.56 15.72
N ARG A 166 -3.07 11.09 14.52
CA ARG A 166 -3.81 10.12 13.73
C ARG A 166 -2.90 9.08 13.08
N PRO A 167 -3.39 7.85 12.87
CA PRO A 167 -2.67 6.84 12.13
C PRO A 167 -2.33 7.29 10.70
N ALA A 168 -1.08 7.05 10.27
CA ALA A 168 -0.57 7.33 8.94
C ALA A 168 -0.10 6.08 8.20
N ALA A 169 0.17 4.99 8.90
CA ALA A 169 0.53 3.71 8.30
C ALA A 169 0.11 2.56 9.20
N TRP A 170 -0.27 1.45 8.60
CA TRP A 170 -0.56 0.21 9.33
C TRP A 170 -0.25 -1.03 8.50
N ALA A 171 -0.10 -2.16 9.18
CA ALA A 171 0.10 -3.46 8.58
C ALA A 171 -0.70 -4.54 9.31
N HIS A 172 -1.14 -5.55 8.57
CA HIS A 172 -1.81 -6.73 9.12
C HIS A 172 -1.70 -7.93 8.18
N SER A 173 -2.08 -9.09 8.68
CA SER A 173 -2.26 -10.28 7.88
C SER A 173 -3.71 -10.42 7.42
N TYR A 174 -3.91 -10.95 6.21
CA TYR A 174 -5.21 -11.31 5.68
C TYR A 174 -5.12 -12.69 5.04
N GLY A 175 -5.72 -13.70 5.67
CA GLY A 175 -5.48 -15.09 5.32
C GLY A 175 -3.99 -15.44 5.41
N LEU A 176 -3.43 -15.96 4.33
CA LEU A 176 -1.99 -16.23 4.22
C LEU A 176 -1.18 -15.02 3.73
N GLY A 177 -1.82 -13.94 3.28
CA GLY A 177 -1.17 -12.75 2.76
C GLY A 177 -0.92 -11.67 3.79
N ARG A 178 -0.38 -10.55 3.31
CA ARG A 178 -0.04 -9.38 4.12
C ARG A 178 -0.46 -8.10 3.43
N VAL A 179 -1.01 -7.19 4.20
CA VAL A 179 -1.48 -5.88 3.74
C VAL A 179 -0.73 -4.80 4.48
N VAL A 180 -0.26 -3.81 3.75
CA VAL A 180 0.33 -2.58 4.29
C VAL A 180 -0.34 -1.38 3.65
N TYR A 181 -0.72 -0.42 4.45
CA TYR A 181 -1.15 0.90 4.00
C TYR A 181 -0.15 1.96 4.43
N LEU A 182 0.22 2.84 3.50
CA LEU A 182 1.02 4.04 3.75
C LEU A 182 0.23 5.27 3.29
N MET A 183 -0.12 6.16 4.23
CA MET A 183 -0.89 7.37 3.93
C MET A 183 -0.13 8.35 3.03
N PRO A 184 1.17 8.60 3.20
CA PRO A 184 1.90 9.51 2.32
C PRO A 184 1.90 9.02 0.86
N GLY A 185 1.90 9.97 -0.09
CA GLY A 185 1.96 9.64 -1.51
C GLY A 185 1.23 10.62 -2.43
N HIS A 186 0.79 11.78 -1.93
CA HIS A 186 0.00 12.74 -2.71
C HIS A 186 0.76 13.32 -3.90
N HIS A 187 2.04 13.62 -3.74
CA HIS A 187 2.87 14.20 -4.79
C HIS A 187 4.14 13.39 -5.05
N GLN A 188 4.71 13.55 -6.25
CA GLN A 188 5.99 12.94 -6.62
C GLN A 188 7.11 13.27 -5.61
N ALA A 189 7.07 14.47 -4.99
CA ALA A 189 8.04 14.88 -3.97
C ALA A 189 8.06 13.96 -2.75
N THR A 190 6.91 13.39 -2.36
CA THR A 190 6.81 12.41 -1.28
C THR A 190 7.70 11.20 -1.55
N PHE A 191 7.70 10.68 -2.78
CA PHE A 191 8.49 9.50 -3.17
C PHE A 191 10.00 9.78 -3.23
N ARG A 192 10.42 11.05 -3.30
CA ARG A 192 11.83 11.48 -3.25
C ARG A 192 12.33 11.73 -1.84
N ASN A 193 11.45 11.66 -0.83
CA ASN A 193 11.83 11.74 0.57
C ASN A 193 12.51 10.44 0.99
N GLU A 194 13.74 10.51 1.50
CA GLU A 194 14.55 9.35 1.86
C GLU A 194 13.89 8.47 2.94
N HIS A 195 13.23 9.09 3.93
CA HIS A 195 12.53 8.36 5.00
C HIS A 195 11.34 7.57 4.44
N PHE A 196 10.55 8.22 3.56
CA PHE A 196 9.43 7.56 2.90
C PHE A 196 9.89 6.47 1.93
N GLY A 197 10.93 6.71 1.13
CA GLY A 197 11.51 5.72 0.24
C GLY A 197 11.98 4.47 0.98
N ARG A 198 12.67 4.62 2.13
CA ARG A 198 13.07 3.51 2.99
C ARG A 198 11.86 2.76 3.54
N LEU A 199 10.87 3.49 4.07
CA LEU A 199 9.63 2.91 4.58
C LEU A 199 8.92 2.08 3.49
N MET A 200 8.84 2.59 2.27
CA MET A 200 8.20 1.91 1.15
C MET A 200 8.94 0.62 0.76
N VAL A 201 10.28 0.64 0.71
CA VAL A 201 11.07 -0.58 0.46
C VAL A 201 10.78 -1.65 1.51
N GLN A 202 10.80 -1.28 2.80
CA GLN A 202 10.56 -2.23 3.88
C GLN A 202 9.13 -2.75 3.88
N ALA A 203 8.14 -1.89 3.62
CA ALA A 203 6.74 -2.26 3.46
C ALA A 203 6.55 -3.26 2.31
N ALA A 204 7.15 -3.00 1.15
CA ALA A 204 7.10 -3.87 -0.01
C ALA A 204 7.76 -5.24 0.27
N LYS A 205 8.95 -5.24 0.88
CA LYS A 205 9.66 -6.46 1.29
C LYS A 205 8.83 -7.29 2.27
N TRP A 206 8.26 -6.65 3.29
CA TRP A 206 7.46 -7.34 4.29
C TRP A 206 6.18 -7.92 3.69
N ALA A 207 5.45 -7.14 2.88
CA ALA A 207 4.22 -7.58 2.24
C ALA A 207 4.47 -8.75 1.28
N ALA A 208 5.52 -8.67 0.45
CA ALA A 208 5.92 -9.74 -0.48
C ALA A 208 6.67 -10.91 0.19
N ARG A 209 6.82 -10.90 1.52
CA ARG A 209 7.59 -11.92 2.28
C ARG A 209 9.03 -12.09 1.78
N LEU A 210 9.64 -11.02 1.30
CA LEU A 210 11.07 -10.99 1.03
C LEU A 210 11.79 -10.97 2.37
N ARG A 211 12.27 -12.14 2.80
CA ARG A 211 13.25 -12.25 3.89
C ARG A 211 14.62 -12.40 3.27
N ASP A 212 15.61 -11.82 3.90
CA ASP A 212 16.97 -12.21 3.65
C ASP A 212 17.07 -13.71 3.96
N ASN A 213 17.14 -14.55 2.91
CA ASN A 213 17.48 -15.97 2.95
C ASN A 213 16.56 -16.99 3.67
N LEU A 214 15.27 -17.03 3.48
CA LEU A 214 14.49 -18.22 3.81
C LEU A 214 13.80 -18.82 2.57
N PRO A 215 13.91 -20.16 2.37
CA PRO A 215 13.25 -20.82 1.24
C PRO A 215 11.73 -20.73 1.35
N ARG A 216 11.06 -20.70 0.19
CA ARG A 216 9.59 -20.81 0.12
C ARG A 216 9.17 -22.12 0.76
N VAL A 217 8.26 -22.09 1.70
CA VAL A 217 7.48 -23.29 2.02
C VAL A 217 6.47 -23.46 0.88
N HIS A 218 6.90 -24.19 -0.15
CA HIS A 218 5.98 -24.88 -1.03
C HIS A 218 5.59 -26.15 -0.28
N GLU A 219 4.32 -26.35 -0.13
CA GLU A 219 3.63 -27.61 0.05
C GLU A 219 2.49 -27.48 1.02
N PHE A 220 1.29 -27.43 0.45
CA PHE A 220 0.27 -28.39 0.88
C PHE A 220 -0.45 -28.82 -0.41
N SER A 221 -0.04 -30.03 -0.85
CA SER A 221 -0.79 -30.87 -1.79
C SER A 221 -2.10 -31.32 -1.17
#